data_0531f074260b625730fe1755dc28be5c
#
_entry.id   0531f074260b625730fe1755dc28be5c
#
_cell.length_a   1.000
_cell.length_b   1.000
_cell.length_c   1.000
_cell.angle_alpha   90.00
_cell.angle_beta   90.00
_cell.angle_gamma   90.00
#
_symmetry.space_group_name_H-M   'P 1'
#
loop_
_entity.id
_entity.type
_entity.pdbx_description
1 polymer ?
#
loop_
_entity_poly.entity_id
_entity_poly.type
_entity_poly.pdbx_seq_one_letter_code
_entity_poly.pdbx_strand_id
1 'polypeptide(L)'
;EKSALRKKREEEEKLFATEIFSDPQLRKKETEPVTSLDEVAYMARSMVAARKPPVIAIVGAENEDAVVAAKQANEEGRYPVAKFLLVGDYYEVNKIAWDYDITVDGDNYTIVDSRNPVEKAIALLDAGKADLLMKGSVKTADIMKATLGYLKKSGRMKKEGIYSHVGVFQIPTYPRLLFVSDAALIPNPPPKIKRKIIENAVMVARHLNIIKPRVALISAVETMIPSVESSMQAGELAREYAGREDCIVEGPLS
;
A
#
# COMPACT_ATOMS: atom_id res chain seq x y z
N GLU A 1 -4.96 16.97 33.89
CA GLU A 1 -4.89 15.53 33.56
C GLU A 1 -4.59 15.29 32.08
N LYS A 2 -5.38 15.82 31.12
CA LYS A 2 -5.15 15.65 29.67
C LYS A 2 -3.78 16.15 29.19
N SER A 3 -3.24 17.23 29.78
CA SER A 3 -1.93 17.79 29.45
C SER A 3 -0.77 16.92 29.96
N ALA A 4 -0.92 16.29 31.11
CA ALA A 4 0.08 15.39 31.69
C ALA A 4 0.16 14.05 30.91
N LEU A 5 -1.00 13.51 30.51
CA LEU A 5 -1.10 12.32 29.66
C LEU A 5 -0.47 12.56 28.27
N ARG A 6 -0.69 13.74 27.69
CA ARG A 6 -0.09 14.12 26.41
C ARG A 6 1.43 14.22 26.50
N LYS A 7 1.97 14.86 27.56
CA LYS A 7 3.42 14.95 27.78
C LYS A 7 4.06 13.58 27.99
N LYS A 8 3.42 12.72 28.80
CA LYS A 8 3.90 11.36 29.03
C LYS A 8 3.97 10.55 27.72
N ARG A 9 2.96 10.68 26.86
CA ARG A 9 2.90 10.04 25.56
C ARG A 9 3.99 10.56 24.60
N GLU A 10 4.22 11.90 24.57
CA GLU A 10 5.29 12.52 23.77
C GLU A 10 6.69 12.09 24.25
N GLU A 11 6.88 11.86 25.55
CA GLU A 11 8.13 11.34 26.12
C GLU A 11 8.33 9.86 25.80
N GLU A 12 7.27 9.05 25.87
CA GLU A 12 7.30 7.63 25.49
C GLU A 12 7.56 7.45 23.99
N GLU A 13 6.97 8.30 23.13
CA GLU A 13 7.23 8.32 21.68
C GLU A 13 8.68 8.68 21.37
N LYS A 14 9.27 9.66 22.07
CA LYS A 14 10.68 10.03 21.93
C LYS A 14 11.62 8.92 22.41
N LEU A 15 11.30 8.27 23.52
CA LEU A 15 12.09 7.18 24.07
C LEU A 15 12.10 5.98 23.12
N PHE A 16 10.96 5.62 22.57
CA PHE A 16 10.82 4.53 21.61
C PHE A 16 11.54 4.83 20.29
N ALA A 17 11.40 6.05 19.75
CA ALA A 17 12.18 6.46 18.59
C ALA A 17 13.68 6.34 18.86
N THR A 18 14.14 6.73 20.05
CA THR A 18 15.55 6.63 20.45
C THR A 18 15.99 5.17 20.57
N GLU A 19 15.16 4.27 21.13
CA GLU A 19 15.45 2.84 21.23
C GLU A 19 15.55 2.18 19.85
N ILE A 20 14.61 2.47 18.94
CA ILE A 20 14.63 1.97 17.55
C ILE A 20 15.88 2.48 16.82
N PHE A 21 16.19 3.77 16.91
CA PHE A 21 17.35 4.36 16.26
C PHE A 21 18.68 3.95 16.90
N SER A 22 18.69 3.46 18.13
CA SER A 22 19.89 2.99 18.82
C SER A 22 20.14 1.49 18.64
N ASP A 23 19.14 0.70 18.24
CA ASP A 23 19.31 -0.74 17.98
C ASP A 23 20.05 -0.97 16.65
N PRO A 24 21.28 -1.55 16.66
CA PRO A 24 22.05 -1.79 15.44
C PRO A 24 21.38 -2.77 14.47
N GLN A 25 20.59 -3.74 14.98
CA GLN A 25 19.85 -4.68 14.14
C GLN A 25 18.66 -4.00 13.44
N LEU A 26 18.04 -3.03 14.10
CA LEU A 26 16.96 -2.23 13.57
C LEU A 26 17.45 -1.24 12.52
N ARG A 27 18.58 -0.55 12.76
CA ARG A 27 19.23 0.32 11.76
C ARG A 27 19.68 -0.43 10.51
N LYS A 28 20.16 -1.67 10.67
CA LYS A 28 20.56 -2.51 9.56
C LYS A 28 19.35 -2.86 8.66
N LYS A 29 18.17 -3.09 9.25
CA LYS A 29 16.91 -3.36 8.53
C LYS A 29 16.37 -2.14 7.78
N GLU A 30 16.64 -0.91 8.21
CA GLU A 30 16.22 0.30 7.47
C GLU A 30 16.94 0.47 6.13
N THR A 31 18.10 -0.11 5.96
CA THR A 31 18.93 -0.01 4.75
C THR A 31 18.98 -1.31 3.93
N GLU A 32 18.60 -2.45 4.51
CA GLU A 32 18.57 -3.74 3.82
C GLU A 32 17.24 -3.95 3.08
N PRO A 33 17.24 -4.69 1.96
CA PRO A 33 16.02 -5.07 1.27
C PRO A 33 15.06 -5.81 2.19
N VAL A 34 13.79 -5.43 2.17
CA VAL A 34 12.71 -6.13 2.86
C VAL A 34 12.43 -7.46 2.15
N THR A 35 12.41 -8.55 2.89
CA THR A 35 12.33 -9.92 2.36
C THR A 35 11.06 -10.67 2.76
N SER A 36 10.31 -10.18 3.76
CA SER A 36 9.08 -10.81 4.25
C SER A 36 7.97 -9.77 4.49
N LEU A 37 6.72 -10.24 4.58
CA LEU A 37 5.59 -9.38 4.93
C LEU A 37 5.66 -8.92 6.40
N ASP A 38 6.23 -9.73 7.28
CA ASP A 38 6.48 -9.33 8.69
C ASP A 38 7.45 -8.16 8.77
N GLU A 39 8.49 -8.16 7.92
CA GLU A 39 9.42 -7.02 7.81
C GLU A 39 8.75 -5.77 7.24
N VAL A 40 7.79 -5.91 6.31
CA VAL A 40 6.95 -4.79 5.83
C VAL A 40 6.16 -4.18 6.98
N ALA A 41 5.48 -5.03 7.77
CA ALA A 41 4.70 -4.59 8.93
C ALA A 41 5.60 -3.93 9.99
N TYR A 42 6.76 -4.51 10.26
CA TYR A 42 7.76 -3.95 11.16
C TYR A 42 8.25 -2.57 10.68
N MET A 43 8.60 -2.44 9.40
CA MET A 43 9.04 -1.16 8.81
C MET A 43 7.94 -0.09 8.90
N ALA A 44 6.67 -0.46 8.65
CA ALA A 44 5.55 0.45 8.80
C ALA A 44 5.41 0.95 10.25
N ARG A 45 5.54 0.07 11.26
CA ARG A 45 5.50 0.44 12.68
C ARG A 45 6.65 1.35 13.07
N SER A 46 7.86 1.07 12.60
CA SER A 46 9.04 1.90 12.85
C SER A 46 8.88 3.31 12.29
N MET A 47 8.30 3.44 11.10
CA MET A 47 8.02 4.74 10.49
C MET A 47 6.97 5.54 11.27
N VAL A 48 5.96 4.88 11.84
CA VAL A 48 4.91 5.52 12.65
C VAL A 48 5.46 5.99 13.99
N ALA A 49 6.36 5.22 14.61
CA ALA A 49 7.01 5.62 15.86
C ALA A 49 7.79 6.94 15.73
N ALA A 50 8.31 7.22 14.54
CA ALA A 50 9.06 8.45 14.24
C ALA A 50 8.19 9.59 13.67
N ARG A 51 6.91 9.33 13.37
CA ARG A 51 6.01 10.27 12.70
C ARG A 51 4.57 10.12 13.22
N LYS A 52 3.71 11.09 12.89
CA LYS A 52 2.26 10.96 13.12
C LYS A 52 1.72 9.74 12.33
N PRO A 53 0.94 8.84 12.97
CA PRO A 53 0.36 7.70 12.27
C PRO A 53 -0.53 8.17 11.10
N PRO A 54 -0.46 7.49 9.94
CA PRO A 54 -1.34 7.78 8.82
C PRO A 54 -2.80 7.50 9.19
N VAL A 55 -3.71 8.16 8.52
CA VAL A 55 -5.15 7.94 8.65
C VAL A 55 -5.65 7.14 7.47
N ILE A 56 -6.18 5.94 7.72
CA ILE A 56 -6.73 5.04 6.71
C ILE A 56 -8.25 5.07 6.79
N ALA A 57 -8.93 5.40 5.69
CA ALA A 57 -10.38 5.27 5.60
C ALA A 57 -10.74 3.89 5.03
N ILE A 58 -11.43 3.05 5.83
CA ILE A 58 -12.01 1.79 5.37
C ILE A 58 -13.36 2.11 4.74
N VAL A 59 -13.47 1.89 3.44
CA VAL A 59 -14.62 2.30 2.62
C VAL A 59 -15.62 1.16 2.51
N GLY A 60 -16.76 1.30 3.17
CA GLY A 60 -17.71 0.20 3.40
C GLY A 60 -17.21 -0.66 4.56
N ALA A 61 -17.15 -0.09 5.74
CA ALA A 61 -16.64 -0.73 6.95
C ALA A 61 -17.62 -1.76 7.55
N GLU A 62 -18.73 -2.05 6.88
CA GLU A 62 -19.59 -3.21 7.12
C GLU A 62 -18.90 -4.55 6.74
N ASN A 63 -17.66 -4.50 6.31
CA ASN A 63 -16.81 -5.65 6.02
C ASN A 63 -16.03 -6.04 7.28
N GLU A 64 -16.42 -7.15 7.89
CA GLU A 64 -15.83 -7.70 9.10
C GLU A 64 -14.33 -7.96 8.95
N ASP A 65 -13.91 -8.63 7.87
CA ASP A 65 -12.49 -8.96 7.62
C ASP A 65 -11.60 -7.70 7.59
N ALA A 66 -12.08 -6.64 6.96
CA ALA A 66 -11.33 -5.39 6.87
C ALA A 66 -11.18 -4.70 8.24
N VAL A 67 -12.22 -4.73 9.05
CA VAL A 67 -12.22 -4.12 10.40
C VAL A 67 -11.36 -4.94 11.36
N VAL A 68 -11.47 -6.27 11.31
CA VAL A 68 -10.63 -7.19 12.10
C VAL A 68 -9.16 -7.07 11.72
N ALA A 69 -8.84 -7.00 10.42
CA ALA A 69 -7.46 -6.78 9.97
C ALA A 69 -6.88 -5.44 10.47
N ALA A 70 -7.68 -4.38 10.51
CA ALA A 70 -7.27 -3.11 11.07
C ALA A 70 -6.98 -3.19 12.58
N LYS A 71 -7.81 -3.95 13.33
CA LYS A 71 -7.57 -4.24 14.75
C LYS A 71 -6.25 -4.98 14.94
N GLN A 72 -6.07 -6.11 14.25
CA GLN A 72 -4.86 -6.93 14.34
C GLN A 72 -3.59 -6.11 14.02
N ALA A 73 -3.62 -5.29 12.98
CA ALA A 73 -2.50 -4.44 12.62
C ALA A 73 -2.08 -3.48 13.75
N ASN A 74 -3.04 -2.98 14.54
CA ASN A 74 -2.75 -2.09 15.67
C ASN A 74 -2.38 -2.82 16.96
N GLU A 75 -2.84 -4.07 17.17
CA GLU A 75 -2.60 -4.85 18.39
C GLU A 75 -1.25 -5.58 18.40
N GLU A 76 -0.71 -5.94 17.24
CA GLU A 76 0.54 -6.69 17.11
C GLU A 76 1.80 -5.92 17.52
N GLY A 77 1.67 -4.66 17.95
CA GLY A 77 2.79 -3.82 18.33
C GLY A 77 2.49 -2.87 19.48
N ARG A 78 3.55 -2.25 20.03
CA ARG A 78 3.44 -1.27 21.11
C ARG A 78 2.71 0.01 20.70
N TYR A 79 2.71 0.32 19.39
CA TYR A 79 2.09 1.52 18.82
C TYR A 79 1.17 1.16 17.66
N PRO A 80 0.05 1.87 17.49
CA PRO A 80 -0.85 1.65 16.37
C PRO A 80 -0.16 1.99 15.05
N VAL A 81 -0.31 1.12 14.05
CA VAL A 81 0.23 1.33 12.69
C VAL A 81 -0.45 2.50 11.99
N ALA A 82 -1.73 2.70 12.24
CA ALA A 82 -2.55 3.74 11.64
C ALA A 82 -3.72 4.13 12.55
N LYS A 83 -4.32 5.28 12.24
CA LYS A 83 -5.67 5.61 12.69
C LYS A 83 -6.67 5.18 11.61
N PHE A 84 -7.80 4.62 12.01
CA PHE A 84 -8.81 4.12 11.08
C PHE A 84 -10.10 4.93 11.16
N LEU A 85 -10.56 5.41 10.01
CA LEU A 85 -11.91 5.95 9.82
C LEU A 85 -12.77 4.84 9.21
N LEU A 86 -13.71 4.33 9.99
CA LEU A 86 -14.61 3.26 9.60
C LEU A 86 -15.82 3.91 8.90
N VAL A 87 -15.80 3.98 7.56
CA VAL A 87 -16.80 4.69 6.77
C VAL A 87 -17.88 3.73 6.30
N GLY A 88 -19.10 3.88 6.80
CA GLY A 88 -20.22 3.00 6.48
C GLY A 88 -21.46 3.30 7.31
N ASP A 89 -22.42 2.37 7.36
CA ASP A 89 -23.60 2.48 8.22
C ASP A 89 -23.19 2.39 9.70
N TYR A 90 -23.58 3.38 10.48
CA TYR A 90 -23.16 3.48 11.87
C TYR A 90 -23.53 2.23 12.70
N TYR A 91 -24.72 1.71 12.53
CA TYR A 91 -25.21 0.60 13.36
C TYR A 91 -24.50 -0.71 13.01
N GLU A 92 -24.34 -0.99 11.73
CA GLU A 92 -23.65 -2.20 11.25
C GLU A 92 -22.17 -2.17 11.63
N VAL A 93 -21.50 -1.04 11.42
CA VAL A 93 -20.07 -0.89 11.79
C VAL A 93 -19.87 -0.94 13.31
N ASN A 94 -20.76 -0.29 14.08
CA ASN A 94 -20.67 -0.32 15.55
C ASN A 94 -20.93 -1.71 16.13
N LYS A 95 -21.81 -2.50 15.48
CA LYS A 95 -22.02 -3.90 15.86
C LYS A 95 -20.75 -4.72 15.66
N ILE A 96 -20.09 -4.61 14.51
CA ILE A 96 -18.81 -5.29 14.25
C ILE A 96 -17.76 -4.84 15.27
N ALA A 97 -17.66 -3.55 15.55
CA ALA A 97 -16.73 -3.03 16.55
C ALA A 97 -16.97 -3.64 17.93
N TRP A 98 -18.23 -3.78 18.32
CA TRP A 98 -18.62 -4.43 19.58
C TRP A 98 -18.28 -5.92 19.60
N ASP A 99 -18.65 -6.66 18.55
CA ASP A 99 -18.45 -8.11 18.44
C ASP A 99 -16.96 -8.49 18.48
N TYR A 100 -16.08 -7.57 18.08
CA TYR A 100 -14.63 -7.77 18.06
C TYR A 100 -13.84 -6.93 19.08
N ASP A 101 -14.48 -6.41 20.13
CA ASP A 101 -13.84 -5.62 21.19
C ASP A 101 -13.00 -4.45 20.66
N ILE A 102 -13.50 -3.73 19.65
CA ILE A 102 -12.84 -2.54 19.11
C ILE A 102 -13.40 -1.30 19.80
N THR A 103 -12.54 -0.61 20.54
CA THR A 103 -12.92 0.63 21.20
C THR A 103 -12.96 1.78 20.19
N VAL A 104 -14.16 2.27 19.89
CA VAL A 104 -14.36 3.45 19.04
C VAL A 104 -14.24 4.70 19.92
N ASP A 105 -13.01 5.14 20.15
CA ASP A 105 -12.64 6.22 21.08
C ASP A 105 -12.31 7.56 20.40
N GLY A 106 -12.27 7.56 19.05
CA GLY A 106 -11.82 8.70 18.26
C GLY A 106 -10.31 8.88 18.15
N ASP A 107 -9.54 8.08 18.89
CA ASP A 107 -8.07 8.11 18.83
C ASP A 107 -7.53 7.18 17.75
N ASN A 108 -7.85 5.88 17.83
CA ASN A 108 -7.40 4.88 16.86
C ASN A 108 -8.49 4.49 15.87
N TYR A 109 -9.75 4.47 16.31
CA TYR A 109 -10.90 4.12 15.49
C TYR A 109 -12.01 5.15 15.63
N THR A 110 -12.52 5.62 14.49
CA THR A 110 -13.65 6.56 14.43
C THR A 110 -14.65 6.07 13.40
N ILE A 111 -15.91 5.88 13.80
CA ILE A 111 -16.98 5.59 12.84
C ILE A 111 -17.39 6.89 12.15
N VAL A 112 -17.42 6.84 10.83
CA VAL A 112 -17.90 7.94 9.98
C VAL A 112 -19.17 7.46 9.28
N ASP A 113 -20.33 7.83 9.84
CA ASP A 113 -21.63 7.44 9.30
C ASP A 113 -21.85 7.95 7.88
N SER A 114 -22.19 7.04 6.97
CA SER A 114 -22.49 7.39 5.59
C SER A 114 -23.19 6.27 4.84
N ARG A 115 -24.30 6.63 4.18
CA ARG A 115 -24.98 5.74 3.20
C ARG A 115 -24.24 5.67 1.86
N ASN A 116 -23.30 6.59 1.59
CA ASN A 116 -22.47 6.64 0.39
C ASN A 116 -20.99 6.60 0.78
N PRO A 117 -20.45 5.45 1.25
CA PRO A 117 -19.11 5.38 1.82
C PRO A 117 -18.01 5.76 0.84
N VAL A 118 -18.17 5.50 -0.45
CA VAL A 118 -17.18 5.87 -1.48
C VAL A 118 -17.05 7.39 -1.60
N GLU A 119 -18.15 8.10 -1.75
CA GLU A 119 -18.16 9.56 -1.86
C GLU A 119 -17.62 10.23 -0.58
N LYS A 120 -18.05 9.71 0.58
CA LYS A 120 -17.59 10.20 1.88
C LYS A 120 -16.08 10.03 2.07
N ALA A 121 -15.55 8.88 1.69
CA ALA A 121 -14.11 8.62 1.79
C ALA A 121 -13.28 9.51 0.86
N ILE A 122 -13.76 9.79 -0.36
CA ILE A 122 -13.12 10.76 -1.26
C ILE A 122 -13.14 12.18 -0.65
N ALA A 123 -14.25 12.58 -0.03
CA ALA A 123 -14.31 13.88 0.66
C ALA A 123 -13.34 13.96 1.85
N LEU A 124 -13.12 12.86 2.56
CA LEU A 124 -12.11 12.79 3.63
C LEU A 124 -10.68 12.93 3.10
N LEU A 125 -10.36 12.31 1.95
CA LEU A 125 -9.07 12.49 1.27
C LEU A 125 -8.87 13.95 0.82
N ASP A 126 -9.90 14.54 0.22
CA ASP A 126 -9.86 15.93 -0.28
C ASP A 126 -9.66 16.93 0.85
N ALA A 127 -10.29 16.68 2.00
CA ALA A 127 -10.14 17.49 3.21
C ALA A 127 -8.84 17.23 3.99
N GLY A 128 -7.96 16.32 3.54
CA GLY A 128 -6.74 15.93 4.25
C GLY A 128 -7.00 15.23 5.59
N LYS A 129 -8.20 14.66 5.77
CA LYS A 129 -8.60 13.89 6.97
C LYS A 129 -8.29 12.40 6.86
N ALA A 130 -8.02 11.91 5.65
CA ALA A 130 -7.52 10.58 5.38
C ALA A 130 -6.31 10.67 4.45
N ASP A 131 -5.33 9.78 4.63
CA ASP A 131 -4.13 9.66 3.81
C ASP A 131 -4.24 8.52 2.81
N LEU A 132 -4.95 7.45 3.18
CA LEU A 132 -5.10 6.22 2.42
C LEU A 132 -6.56 5.74 2.42
N LEU A 133 -6.92 4.99 1.37
CA LEU A 133 -8.18 4.26 1.30
C LEU A 133 -7.94 2.75 1.37
N MET A 134 -8.69 2.08 2.21
CA MET A 134 -8.78 0.63 2.28
C MET A 134 -10.17 0.19 1.85
N LYS A 135 -10.26 -0.74 0.91
CA LYS A 135 -11.54 -1.24 0.42
C LYS A 135 -12.15 -2.23 1.44
N GLY A 136 -13.39 -1.96 1.87
CA GLY A 136 -14.26 -2.87 2.60
C GLY A 136 -15.33 -3.50 1.71
N SER A 137 -16.61 -3.32 2.04
CA SER A 137 -17.77 -3.95 1.37
C SER A 137 -18.18 -3.32 0.02
N VAL A 138 -17.53 -2.20 -0.40
CA VAL A 138 -17.86 -1.53 -1.67
C VAL A 138 -17.34 -2.26 -2.91
N LYS A 139 -17.96 -2.03 -4.07
CA LYS A 139 -17.49 -2.59 -5.35
C LYS A 139 -16.14 -1.98 -5.74
N THR A 140 -15.22 -2.83 -6.18
CA THR A 140 -13.88 -2.39 -6.63
C THR A 140 -13.95 -1.33 -7.74
N ALA A 141 -14.86 -1.49 -8.70
CA ALA A 141 -15.05 -0.55 -9.81
C ALA A 141 -15.44 0.86 -9.31
N ASP A 142 -16.29 0.94 -8.29
CA ASP A 142 -16.80 2.23 -7.79
C ASP A 142 -15.70 3.01 -7.06
N ILE A 143 -14.99 2.36 -6.13
CA ILE A 143 -13.89 3.00 -5.41
C ILE A 143 -12.75 3.40 -6.36
N MET A 144 -12.41 2.55 -7.34
CA MET A 144 -11.37 2.84 -8.33
C MET A 144 -11.74 4.04 -9.21
N LYS A 145 -12.98 4.09 -9.72
CA LYS A 145 -13.48 5.21 -10.53
C LYS A 145 -13.46 6.52 -9.74
N ALA A 146 -13.95 6.49 -8.50
CA ALA A 146 -14.00 7.67 -7.65
C ALA A 146 -12.60 8.19 -7.30
N THR A 147 -11.67 7.29 -6.94
CA THR A 147 -10.29 7.64 -6.62
C THR A 147 -9.54 8.19 -7.84
N LEU A 148 -9.72 7.59 -9.02
CA LEU A 148 -9.13 8.10 -10.27
C LEU A 148 -9.66 9.51 -10.60
N GLY A 149 -10.97 9.73 -10.43
CA GLY A 149 -11.60 11.04 -10.60
C GLY A 149 -10.99 12.10 -9.66
N TYR A 150 -10.85 11.74 -8.39
CA TYR A 150 -10.23 12.60 -7.38
C TYR A 150 -8.77 12.95 -7.72
N LEU A 151 -7.94 11.97 -8.05
CA LEU A 151 -6.53 12.20 -8.35
C LEU A 151 -6.31 13.08 -9.59
N LYS A 152 -7.17 12.93 -10.59
CA LYS A 152 -7.15 13.81 -11.78
C LYS A 152 -7.55 15.23 -11.42
N LYS A 153 -8.66 15.40 -10.67
CA LYS A 153 -9.19 16.71 -10.28
C LYS A 153 -8.26 17.46 -9.34
N SER A 154 -7.65 16.78 -8.37
CA SER A 154 -6.74 17.37 -7.38
C SER A 154 -5.33 17.65 -7.91
N GLY A 155 -5.01 17.24 -9.16
CA GLY A 155 -3.68 17.37 -9.73
C GLY A 155 -2.62 16.44 -9.10
N ARG A 156 -3.02 15.53 -8.20
CA ARG A 156 -2.11 14.57 -7.57
C ARG A 156 -1.64 13.48 -8.52
N MET A 157 -2.36 13.25 -9.61
CA MET A 157 -1.94 12.35 -10.68
C MET A 157 -1.13 13.15 -11.72
N LYS A 158 0.08 12.69 -12.05
CA LYS A 158 0.87 13.27 -13.16
C LYS A 158 0.04 13.21 -14.45
N LYS A 159 0.20 14.18 -15.36
CA LYS A 159 -0.57 14.30 -16.62
C LYS A 159 -0.61 13.01 -17.44
N GLU A 160 0.45 12.23 -17.40
CA GLU A 160 0.56 10.92 -18.06
C GLU A 160 0.57 9.74 -17.09
N GLY A 161 0.22 9.94 -15.82
CA GLY A 161 0.15 8.89 -14.81
C GLY A 161 -0.91 7.85 -15.16
N ILE A 162 -0.68 6.61 -14.74
CA ILE A 162 -1.64 5.52 -14.85
C ILE A 162 -1.91 4.93 -13.47
N TYR A 163 -3.06 4.29 -13.35
CA TYR A 163 -3.36 3.36 -12.30
C TYR A 163 -2.88 1.97 -12.71
N SER A 164 -2.07 1.35 -11.89
CA SER A 164 -1.68 -0.05 -12.07
C SER A 164 -1.69 -0.77 -10.72
N HIS A 165 -1.95 -2.06 -10.75
CA HIS A 165 -1.92 -2.91 -9.58
C HIS A 165 -0.51 -3.47 -9.37
N VAL A 166 -0.05 -3.49 -8.11
CA VAL A 166 1.17 -4.20 -7.71
C VAL A 166 0.83 -5.12 -6.55
N GLY A 167 0.80 -6.42 -6.80
CA GLY A 167 0.69 -7.44 -5.76
C GLY A 167 2.07 -7.75 -5.19
N VAL A 168 2.18 -7.81 -3.87
CA VAL A 168 3.40 -8.20 -3.16
C VAL A 168 3.14 -9.51 -2.46
N PHE A 169 3.92 -10.54 -2.80
CA PHE A 169 3.72 -11.91 -2.33
C PHE A 169 4.95 -12.42 -1.59
N GLN A 170 4.70 -13.12 -0.50
CA GLN A 170 5.68 -13.96 0.17
C GLN A 170 5.37 -15.42 -0.17
N ILE A 171 6.30 -16.08 -0.83
CA ILE A 171 6.16 -17.48 -1.26
C ILE A 171 7.14 -18.32 -0.44
N PRO A 172 6.68 -19.43 0.22
CA PRO A 172 7.53 -20.22 1.11
C PRO A 172 8.80 -20.78 0.46
N THR A 173 8.75 -21.07 -0.85
CA THR A 173 9.86 -21.63 -1.62
C THR A 173 10.76 -20.58 -2.26
N TYR A 174 10.47 -19.28 -2.09
CA TYR A 174 11.25 -18.18 -2.65
C TYR A 174 11.71 -17.22 -1.55
N PRO A 175 13.02 -16.98 -1.41
CA PRO A 175 13.58 -16.29 -0.23
C PRO A 175 13.44 -14.77 -0.24
N ARG A 176 12.64 -14.21 -1.14
CA ARG A 176 12.41 -12.77 -1.29
C ARG A 176 10.95 -12.50 -1.59
N LEU A 177 10.52 -11.25 -1.41
CA LEU A 177 9.21 -10.81 -1.87
C LEU A 177 9.15 -10.85 -3.40
N LEU A 178 8.06 -11.38 -3.93
CA LEU A 178 7.72 -11.38 -5.34
C LEU A 178 6.68 -10.30 -5.62
N PHE A 179 6.97 -9.47 -6.63
CA PHE A 179 6.06 -8.41 -7.09
C PHE A 179 5.43 -8.84 -8.41
N VAL A 180 4.11 -8.76 -8.51
CA VAL A 180 3.37 -9.06 -9.74
C VAL A 180 2.57 -7.83 -10.17
N SER A 181 2.78 -7.37 -11.40
CA SER A 181 2.12 -6.19 -11.97
C SER A 181 1.98 -6.32 -13.51
N ASP A 182 0.95 -5.83 -14.21
CA ASP A 182 -0.35 -5.53 -13.66
C ASP A 182 -1.21 -6.80 -13.78
N ALA A 183 -1.74 -7.28 -12.69
CA ALA A 183 -2.51 -8.53 -12.67
C ALA A 183 -4.03 -8.31 -12.59
N ALA A 184 -4.51 -7.06 -12.46
CA ALA A 184 -5.90 -6.81 -12.10
C ALA A 184 -6.60 -5.64 -12.82
N LEU A 185 -5.87 -4.64 -13.31
CA LEU A 185 -6.49 -3.40 -13.79
C LEU A 185 -6.36 -3.18 -15.29
N ILE A 186 -5.28 -3.63 -15.91
CA ILE A 186 -4.98 -3.35 -17.32
C ILE A 186 -4.70 -4.68 -18.04
N PRO A 187 -5.72 -5.33 -18.62
CA PRO A 187 -5.59 -6.70 -19.14
C PRO A 187 -4.67 -6.82 -20.37
N ASN A 188 -4.60 -5.81 -21.22
CA ASN A 188 -3.75 -5.85 -22.41
C ASN A 188 -3.05 -4.50 -22.65
N PRO A 189 -2.02 -4.19 -21.84
CA PRO A 189 -1.35 -2.89 -21.92
C PRO A 189 -0.47 -2.78 -23.17
N PRO A 190 -0.59 -1.70 -23.97
CA PRO A 190 0.37 -1.40 -25.03
C PRO A 190 1.74 -1.01 -24.44
N PRO A 191 2.84 -1.02 -25.24
CA PRO A 191 4.20 -0.76 -24.76
C PRO A 191 4.36 0.52 -23.94
N LYS A 192 3.72 1.62 -24.35
CA LYS A 192 3.72 2.88 -23.58
C LYS A 192 3.15 2.72 -22.18
N ILE A 193 2.13 1.89 -22.01
CA ILE A 193 1.51 1.62 -20.70
C ILE A 193 2.35 0.62 -19.90
N LYS A 194 2.93 -0.41 -20.56
CA LYS A 194 3.85 -1.35 -19.90
C LYS A 194 5.04 -0.65 -19.24
N ARG A 195 5.63 0.37 -19.89
CA ARG A 195 6.69 1.21 -19.28
C ARG A 195 6.24 1.79 -17.94
N LYS A 196 5.04 2.35 -17.89
CA LYS A 196 4.50 2.95 -16.66
C LYS A 196 4.17 1.92 -15.59
N ILE A 197 3.72 0.74 -15.99
CA ILE A 197 3.54 -0.41 -15.08
C ILE A 197 4.88 -0.80 -14.46
N ILE A 198 5.93 -0.93 -15.26
CA ILE A 198 7.30 -1.22 -14.79
C ILE A 198 7.75 -0.12 -13.81
N GLU A 199 7.60 1.15 -14.16
CA GLU A 199 8.00 2.28 -13.31
C GLU A 199 7.27 2.28 -11.97
N ASN A 200 5.96 1.99 -11.96
CA ASN A 200 5.17 1.89 -10.74
C ASN A 200 5.62 0.71 -9.87
N ALA A 201 5.86 -0.47 -10.45
CA ALA A 201 6.33 -1.65 -9.72
C ALA A 201 7.75 -1.44 -9.15
N VAL A 202 8.65 -0.85 -9.92
CA VAL A 202 10.01 -0.46 -9.48
C VAL A 202 9.93 0.54 -8.32
N MET A 203 9.03 1.52 -8.38
CA MET A 203 8.82 2.47 -7.30
C MET A 203 8.38 1.76 -6.01
N VAL A 204 7.43 0.84 -6.06
CA VAL A 204 6.99 0.06 -4.89
C VAL A 204 8.14 -0.76 -4.31
N ALA A 205 8.88 -1.48 -5.15
CA ALA A 205 10.03 -2.27 -4.71
C ALA A 205 11.11 -1.42 -4.01
N ARG A 206 11.38 -0.21 -4.53
CA ARG A 206 12.34 0.72 -3.93
C ARG A 206 11.89 1.27 -2.58
N HIS A 207 10.59 1.43 -2.35
CA HIS A 207 10.06 1.79 -1.03
C HIS A 207 10.23 0.66 0.01
N LEU A 208 10.50 -0.56 -0.45
CA LEU A 208 10.87 -1.70 0.39
C LEU A 208 12.40 -1.95 0.37
N ASN A 209 13.20 -0.92 0.16
CA ASN A 209 14.66 -0.93 0.13
C ASN A 209 15.29 -1.85 -0.94
N ILE A 210 14.54 -2.26 -1.95
CA ILE A 210 15.07 -2.99 -3.10
C ILE A 210 15.56 -1.97 -4.13
N ILE A 211 16.79 -1.49 -3.96
CA ILE A 211 17.34 -0.33 -4.69
C ILE A 211 17.39 -0.57 -6.20
N LYS A 212 17.76 -1.79 -6.62
CA LYS A 212 17.84 -2.19 -8.03
C LYS A 212 17.03 -3.47 -8.29
N PRO A 213 15.68 -3.36 -8.36
CA PRO A 213 14.83 -4.53 -8.58
C PRO A 213 15.06 -5.14 -9.98
N ARG A 214 14.90 -6.46 -10.06
CA ARG A 214 14.90 -7.20 -11.32
C ARG A 214 13.47 -7.41 -11.78
N VAL A 215 13.20 -7.03 -13.01
CA VAL A 215 11.88 -7.11 -13.65
C VAL A 215 11.93 -8.14 -14.77
N ALA A 216 11.12 -9.19 -14.63
CA ALA A 216 10.91 -10.20 -15.65
C ALA A 216 9.68 -9.82 -16.50
N LEU A 217 9.87 -9.64 -17.80
CA LEU A 217 8.76 -9.43 -18.73
C LEU A 217 8.28 -10.78 -19.27
N ILE A 218 7.18 -11.27 -18.67
CA ILE A 218 6.66 -12.61 -18.96
C ILE A 218 5.96 -12.65 -20.32
N SER A 219 6.25 -13.69 -21.07
CA SER A 219 5.61 -14.04 -22.33
C SER A 219 5.38 -15.55 -22.42
N ALA A 220 4.63 -16.02 -23.41
CA ALA A 220 4.44 -17.42 -23.67
C ALA A 220 5.70 -18.15 -24.21
N VAL A 221 6.73 -17.39 -24.60
CA VAL A 221 7.98 -17.88 -25.17
C VAL A 221 9.16 -17.03 -24.73
N GLU A 222 10.36 -17.59 -24.67
CA GLU A 222 11.59 -16.94 -24.19
C GLU A 222 12.38 -16.23 -25.31
N THR A 223 11.92 -16.30 -26.54
CA THR A 223 12.56 -15.65 -27.70
C THR A 223 11.58 -14.71 -28.39
N MET A 224 12.12 -13.68 -29.05
CA MET A 224 11.30 -12.74 -29.84
C MET A 224 10.77 -13.43 -31.09
N ILE A 225 9.48 -13.72 -31.11
CA ILE A 225 8.78 -14.36 -32.25
C ILE A 225 7.74 -13.37 -32.80
N PRO A 226 7.81 -12.97 -34.08
CA PRO A 226 6.90 -11.95 -34.65
C PRO A 226 5.41 -12.25 -34.51
N SER A 227 5.02 -13.53 -34.51
CA SER A 227 3.63 -13.94 -34.31
C SER A 227 3.18 -13.92 -32.85
N VAL A 228 4.08 -13.71 -31.89
CA VAL A 228 3.79 -13.60 -30.44
C VAL A 228 4.08 -12.18 -29.99
N GLU A 229 3.09 -11.32 -30.08
CA GLU A 229 3.21 -9.88 -29.80
C GLU A 229 3.84 -9.59 -28.42
N SER A 230 3.46 -10.36 -27.39
CA SER A 230 4.02 -10.20 -26.03
C SER A 230 5.53 -10.40 -25.99
N SER A 231 6.08 -11.33 -26.79
CA SER A 231 7.52 -11.59 -26.86
C SER A 231 8.27 -10.46 -27.53
N MET A 232 7.71 -9.91 -28.61
CA MET A 232 8.28 -8.77 -29.30
C MET A 232 8.33 -7.54 -28.38
N GLN A 233 7.20 -7.21 -27.76
CA GLN A 233 7.11 -6.09 -26.81
C GLN A 233 8.06 -6.25 -25.62
N ALA A 234 8.18 -7.46 -25.07
CA ALA A 234 9.09 -7.75 -23.96
C ALA A 234 10.56 -7.55 -24.36
N GLY A 235 10.98 -8.08 -25.51
CA GLY A 235 12.34 -7.90 -26.01
C GLY A 235 12.69 -6.43 -26.34
N GLU A 236 11.75 -5.67 -26.89
CA GLU A 236 11.93 -4.24 -27.17
C GLU A 236 12.07 -3.43 -25.87
N LEU A 237 11.20 -3.69 -24.89
CA LEU A 237 11.27 -3.04 -23.57
C LEU A 237 12.56 -3.40 -22.84
N ALA A 238 12.98 -4.66 -22.84
CA ALA A 238 14.24 -5.07 -22.23
C ALA A 238 15.45 -4.31 -22.84
N ARG A 239 15.48 -4.12 -24.15
CA ARG A 239 16.52 -3.30 -24.82
C ARG A 239 16.45 -1.82 -24.45
N GLU A 240 15.25 -1.26 -24.35
CA GLU A 240 15.04 0.14 -23.94
C GLU A 240 15.54 0.41 -22.52
N TYR A 241 15.39 -0.57 -21.62
CA TYR A 241 15.85 -0.48 -20.24
C TYR A 241 17.32 -0.87 -20.05
N ALA A 242 18.01 -1.31 -21.10
CA ALA A 242 19.41 -1.70 -21.02
C ALA A 242 20.29 -0.55 -20.52
N GLY A 243 21.15 -0.85 -19.55
CA GLY A 243 22.07 0.14 -18.98
C GLY A 243 21.48 1.07 -17.92
N ARG A 244 20.21 0.93 -17.55
CA ARG A 244 19.64 1.69 -16.43
C ARG A 244 20.25 1.25 -15.10
N GLU A 245 20.49 2.21 -14.21
CA GLU A 245 21.07 1.96 -12.89
C GLU A 245 20.03 1.62 -11.83
N ASP A 246 18.78 2.05 -12.03
CA ASP A 246 17.68 1.99 -11.06
C ASP A 246 16.89 0.67 -11.11
N CYS A 247 17.01 -0.13 -12.17
CA CYS A 247 16.40 -1.45 -12.29
C CYS A 247 17.11 -2.29 -13.37
N ILE A 248 16.87 -3.59 -13.36
CA ILE A 248 17.26 -4.53 -14.42
C ILE A 248 15.97 -5.07 -15.02
N VAL A 249 15.78 -4.92 -16.34
CA VAL A 249 14.60 -5.42 -17.05
C VAL A 249 15.04 -6.45 -18.07
N GLU A 250 14.50 -7.64 -17.97
CA GLU A 250 14.82 -8.79 -18.83
C GLU A 250 13.54 -9.37 -19.42
N GLY A 251 13.62 -9.84 -20.65
CA GLY A 251 12.50 -10.46 -21.36
C GLY A 251 12.77 -10.61 -22.87
N PRO A 252 11.94 -11.44 -23.54
CA PRO A 252 10.86 -12.24 -22.98
C PRO A 252 11.35 -13.40 -22.09
N LEU A 253 10.60 -13.70 -21.04
CA LEU A 253 10.81 -14.84 -20.15
C LEU A 253 9.50 -15.63 -20.01
N SER A 254 9.56 -16.95 -19.73
CA SER A 254 8.38 -17.81 -19.54
C SER A 254 8.43 -18.56 -18.20
#